data_9aac08286809abbd1fb5f871a5416b7a
#
_entry.id   9aac08286809abbd1fb5f871a5416b7a
#
_cell.length_a   1.000
_cell.length_b   1.000
_cell.length_c   1.000
_cell.angle_alpha   90.00
_cell.angle_beta   90.00
_cell.angle_gamma   90.00
#
_symmetry.space_group_name_H-M   'P 1'
#
loop_
_entity.id
_entity.type
_entity.pdbx_description
1 polymer ?
#
loop_
_entity_poly.entity_id
_entity_poly.type
_entity_poly.pdbx_seq_one_letter_code
_entity_poly.pdbx_strand_id
1 'polypeptide(L)'
;MQPALLAADADEYSVTRSLEAYLLWLFGCIVFNNTHGNSVDRILLPYAREIADGDEDVPPYSWSEAVLAATYCGLCDGCMKTHGNAILSGCPLLLQLWSYERLAVGRPFVSHEPYHGGMYGDEEDERPTMGTIWIWRQVRSQQI
;
A
#
# COMPACT_ATOMS: atom_id res chain seq x y z
N MET A 1 -11.93 -5.54 5.61
CA MET A 1 -11.70 -6.75 6.41
C MET A 1 -10.25 -6.69 6.86
N GLN A 2 -9.97 -6.45 8.14
CA GLN A 2 -8.60 -6.46 8.64
C GLN A 2 -8.17 -7.91 8.87
N PRO A 3 -6.93 -8.29 8.51
CA PRO A 3 -6.41 -9.60 8.84
C PRO A 3 -6.40 -9.79 10.36
N ALA A 4 -6.85 -10.96 10.82
CA ALA A 4 -6.83 -11.30 12.23
C ALA A 4 -5.37 -11.41 12.72
N LEU A 5 -5.08 -10.83 13.90
CA LEU A 5 -3.81 -11.03 14.57
C LEU A 5 -3.68 -12.52 14.94
N LEU A 6 -2.60 -13.14 14.50
CA LEU A 6 -2.29 -14.53 14.83
C LEU A 6 -1.84 -14.66 16.28
N ALA A 7 -2.23 -15.76 16.92
CA ALA A 7 -1.71 -16.13 18.23
C ALA A 7 -0.21 -16.49 18.15
N ALA A 8 0.52 -16.29 19.23
CA ALA A 8 1.97 -16.53 19.27
C ALA A 8 2.38 -18.00 19.06
N ASP A 9 1.42 -18.93 19.12
CA ASP A 9 1.58 -20.39 18.93
C ASP A 9 0.92 -20.90 17.64
N ALA A 10 0.65 -20.00 16.67
CA ALA A 10 0.05 -20.39 15.41
C ALA A 10 0.99 -21.36 14.64
N ASP A 11 0.40 -22.41 14.08
CA ASP A 11 1.11 -23.35 13.22
C ASP A 11 1.55 -22.68 11.89
N GLU A 12 2.59 -23.20 11.27
CA GLU A 12 3.17 -22.65 10.04
C GLU A 12 2.13 -22.49 8.91
N TYR A 13 1.23 -23.46 8.78
CA TYR A 13 0.15 -23.38 7.80
C TYR A 13 -0.77 -22.18 8.03
N SER A 14 -1.16 -21.94 9.28
CA SER A 14 -2.02 -20.79 9.63
C SER A 14 -1.33 -19.47 9.37
N VAL A 15 -0.02 -19.39 9.62
CA VAL A 15 0.80 -18.20 9.33
C VAL A 15 0.82 -17.93 7.82
N THR A 16 1.12 -18.94 7.00
CA THR A 16 1.16 -18.84 5.54
C THR A 16 -0.19 -18.40 4.97
N ARG A 17 -1.29 -19.01 5.42
CA ARG A 17 -2.64 -18.61 4.96
C ARG A 17 -3.03 -17.20 5.38
N SER A 18 -2.60 -16.76 6.54
CA SER A 18 -2.83 -15.38 7.00
C SER A 18 -2.01 -14.38 6.21
N LEU A 19 -0.77 -14.73 5.87
CA LEU A 19 0.08 -13.92 5.00
C LEU A 19 -0.49 -13.83 3.59
N GLU A 20 -0.96 -14.94 3.00
CA GLU A 20 -1.65 -14.93 1.72
C GLU A 20 -2.85 -13.97 1.73
N ALA A 21 -3.70 -14.07 2.76
CA ALA A 21 -4.86 -13.19 2.90
C ALA A 21 -4.48 -11.72 3.05
N TYR A 22 -3.41 -11.42 3.80
CA TYR A 22 -2.89 -10.08 3.96
C TYR A 22 -2.35 -9.52 2.63
N LEU A 23 -1.57 -10.33 1.89
CA LEU A 23 -1.03 -9.92 0.59
C LEU A 23 -2.15 -9.67 -0.43
N LEU A 24 -3.19 -10.51 -0.45
CA LEU A 24 -4.36 -10.28 -1.29
C LEU A 24 -5.07 -8.97 -0.96
N TRP A 25 -5.26 -8.70 0.33
CA TRP A 25 -5.83 -7.44 0.77
C TRP A 25 -4.95 -6.24 0.36
N LEU A 26 -3.63 -6.33 0.61
CA LEU A 26 -2.67 -5.29 0.25
C LEU A 26 -2.70 -5.02 -1.26
N PHE A 27 -2.62 -6.06 -2.06
CA PHE A 27 -2.63 -5.93 -3.52
C PHE A 27 -3.96 -5.37 -4.04
N GLY A 28 -5.09 -5.93 -3.60
CA GLY A 28 -6.39 -5.58 -4.14
C GLY A 28 -6.97 -4.27 -3.63
N CYS A 29 -6.63 -3.87 -2.39
CA CYS A 29 -7.20 -2.68 -1.78
C CYS A 29 -6.29 -1.45 -1.79
N ILE A 30 -4.97 -1.66 -1.88
CA ILE A 30 -4.00 -0.56 -1.78
C ILE A 30 -3.19 -0.39 -3.06
N VAL A 31 -2.57 -1.48 -3.55
CA VAL A 31 -1.57 -1.41 -4.63
C VAL A 31 -2.22 -1.41 -6.02
N PHE A 32 -3.16 -2.33 -6.24
CA PHE A 32 -3.89 -2.51 -7.51
C PHE A 32 -5.39 -2.32 -7.31
N ASN A 33 -5.76 -1.24 -6.62
CA ASN A 33 -7.16 -0.95 -6.36
C ASN A 33 -7.95 -0.88 -7.67
N ASN A 34 -9.08 -1.58 -7.70
CA ASN A 34 -10.00 -1.56 -8.83
C ASN A 34 -11.26 -0.74 -8.52
N THR A 35 -12.03 -0.43 -9.55
CA THR A 35 -13.26 0.36 -9.42
C THR A 35 -14.46 -0.44 -8.91
N HIS A 36 -14.30 -1.73 -8.60
CA HIS A 36 -15.38 -2.64 -8.22
C HIS A 36 -15.62 -2.71 -6.69
N GLY A 37 -15.02 -1.81 -5.91
CA GLY A 37 -15.25 -1.73 -4.47
C GLY A 37 -14.47 -2.80 -3.69
N ASN A 38 -15.16 -3.62 -2.89
CA ASN A 38 -14.53 -4.57 -1.96
C ASN A 38 -14.08 -5.91 -2.59
N SER A 39 -13.94 -5.97 -3.91
CA SER A 39 -13.50 -7.19 -4.59
C SER A 39 -12.03 -7.13 -4.98
N VAL A 40 -11.29 -8.17 -4.63
CA VAL A 40 -9.91 -8.37 -5.08
C VAL A 40 -9.91 -9.15 -6.38
N ASP A 41 -9.13 -8.73 -7.37
CA ASP A 41 -9.03 -9.46 -8.62
C ASP A 41 -8.35 -10.82 -8.39
N ARG A 42 -9.02 -11.89 -8.87
CA ARG A 42 -8.50 -13.26 -8.73
C ARG A 42 -7.15 -13.48 -9.41
N ILE A 43 -6.78 -12.64 -10.36
CA ILE A 43 -5.48 -12.72 -11.03
C ILE A 43 -4.31 -12.50 -10.06
N LEU A 44 -4.56 -11.84 -8.92
CA LEU A 44 -3.54 -11.58 -7.89
C LEU A 44 -3.31 -12.77 -6.96
N LEU A 45 -4.22 -13.76 -6.94
CA LEU A 45 -4.16 -14.90 -6.04
C LEU A 45 -2.90 -15.77 -6.22
N PRO A 46 -2.47 -16.13 -7.44
CA PRO A 46 -1.24 -16.90 -7.64
C PRO A 46 -0.01 -16.20 -7.04
N TYR A 47 0.13 -14.90 -7.29
CA TYR A 47 1.26 -14.11 -6.80
C TYR A 47 1.28 -14.01 -5.27
N ALA A 48 0.13 -13.76 -4.64
CA ALA A 48 0.04 -13.70 -3.18
C ALA A 48 0.39 -15.03 -2.54
N ARG A 49 -0.02 -16.15 -3.16
CA ARG A 49 0.26 -17.49 -2.70
C ARG A 49 1.72 -17.84 -2.84
N GLU A 50 2.32 -17.60 -4.00
CA GLU A 50 3.74 -17.84 -4.29
C GLU A 50 4.65 -17.09 -3.30
N ILE A 51 4.33 -15.83 -3.00
CA ILE A 51 5.07 -15.06 -1.99
C ILE A 51 4.84 -15.61 -0.58
N ALA A 52 3.60 -15.99 -0.24
CA ALA A 52 3.28 -16.50 1.10
C ALA A 52 3.89 -17.86 1.38
N ASP A 53 4.00 -18.72 0.39
CA ASP A 53 4.59 -20.05 0.49
C ASP A 53 6.15 -19.96 0.61
N GLY A 54 6.73 -18.78 0.34
CA GLY A 54 8.18 -18.53 0.52
C GLY A 54 9.05 -19.34 -0.45
N ASP A 55 8.56 -19.61 -1.65
CA ASP A 55 9.29 -20.38 -2.65
C ASP A 55 10.56 -19.62 -3.06
N GLU A 56 11.73 -20.28 -2.96
CA GLU A 56 13.02 -19.67 -3.32
C GLU A 56 13.10 -19.34 -4.82
N ASP A 57 12.25 -19.95 -5.64
CA ASP A 57 12.17 -19.77 -7.07
C ASP A 57 11.15 -18.69 -7.51
N VAL A 58 10.65 -17.84 -6.59
CA VAL A 58 9.74 -16.74 -6.97
C VAL A 58 10.42 -15.87 -8.03
N PRO A 59 9.83 -15.75 -9.22
CA PRO A 59 10.40 -14.91 -10.26
C PRO A 59 10.54 -13.46 -9.79
N PRO A 60 11.63 -12.76 -10.14
CA PRO A 60 11.83 -11.37 -9.76
C PRO A 60 10.85 -10.47 -10.50
N TYR A 61 9.62 -10.38 -10.02
CA TYR A 61 8.60 -9.49 -10.60
C TYR A 61 8.99 -8.04 -10.42
N SER A 62 8.81 -7.24 -11.47
CA SER A 62 8.97 -5.79 -11.39
C SER A 62 7.71 -5.14 -10.81
N TRP A 63 7.53 -5.26 -9.51
CA TRP A 63 6.35 -4.73 -8.81
C TRP A 63 6.19 -3.22 -8.99
N SER A 64 7.29 -2.48 -8.98
CA SER A 64 7.27 -1.03 -9.17
C SER A 64 6.70 -0.63 -10.54
N GLU A 65 7.10 -1.32 -11.59
CA GLU A 65 6.59 -1.08 -12.95
C GLU A 65 5.12 -1.48 -13.07
N ALA A 66 4.74 -2.62 -12.47
CA ALA A 66 3.36 -3.08 -12.47
C ALA A 66 2.43 -2.06 -11.76
N VAL A 67 2.83 -1.55 -10.61
CA VAL A 67 2.07 -0.53 -9.85
C VAL A 67 1.97 0.77 -10.64
N LEU A 68 3.07 1.21 -11.24
CA LEU A 68 3.10 2.42 -12.05
C LEU A 68 2.19 2.28 -13.28
N ALA A 69 2.26 1.17 -13.99
CA ALA A 69 1.42 0.90 -15.17
C ALA A 69 -0.06 0.85 -14.79
N ALA A 70 -0.42 0.13 -13.72
CA ALA A 70 -1.80 0.06 -13.24
C ALA A 70 -2.35 1.45 -12.84
N THR A 71 -1.52 2.25 -12.18
CA THR A 71 -1.89 3.60 -11.75
C THR A 71 -2.06 4.53 -12.96
N TYR A 72 -1.18 4.45 -13.94
CA TYR A 72 -1.28 5.22 -15.17
C TYR A 72 -2.54 4.87 -15.97
N CYS A 73 -2.84 3.58 -16.13
CA CYS A 73 -4.08 3.14 -16.77
C CYS A 73 -5.31 3.66 -16.03
N GLY A 74 -5.30 3.60 -14.70
CA GLY A 74 -6.40 4.12 -13.87
C GLY A 74 -6.62 5.62 -14.03
N LEU A 75 -5.55 6.40 -14.18
CA LEU A 75 -5.62 7.83 -14.48
C LEU A 75 -6.20 8.09 -15.89
N CYS A 76 -5.75 7.35 -16.88
CA CYS A 76 -6.28 7.45 -18.24
C CYS A 76 -7.79 7.16 -18.29
N ASP A 77 -8.21 6.07 -17.62
CA ASP A 77 -9.63 5.71 -17.52
C ASP A 77 -10.44 6.79 -16.79
N GLY A 78 -9.88 7.37 -15.74
CA GLY A 78 -10.49 8.47 -15.01
C GLY A 78 -10.70 9.72 -15.88
N CYS A 79 -9.71 10.07 -16.70
CA CYS A 79 -9.78 11.21 -17.63
C CYS A 79 -10.84 11.01 -18.73
N MET A 80 -11.11 9.78 -19.12
CA MET A 80 -12.10 9.46 -20.16
C MET A 80 -13.53 9.41 -19.66
N LYS A 81 -13.74 9.34 -18.35
CA LYS A 81 -15.08 9.32 -17.73
C LYS A 81 -15.65 10.73 -17.66
N THR A 82 -16.70 11.00 -18.42
CA THR A 82 -17.37 12.31 -18.47
C THR A 82 -18.51 12.47 -17.48
N HIS A 83 -19.01 11.40 -16.89
CA HIS A 83 -20.17 11.40 -15.99
C HIS A 83 -19.96 10.48 -14.80
N GLY A 84 -20.42 10.96 -13.62
CA GLY A 84 -20.47 10.19 -12.37
C GLY A 84 -19.21 10.32 -11.51
N ASN A 85 -19.20 9.59 -10.40
CA ASN A 85 -18.04 9.52 -9.51
C ASN A 85 -16.95 8.72 -10.18
N ALA A 86 -15.95 9.38 -10.71
CA ALA A 86 -14.75 8.70 -11.22
C ALA A 86 -13.98 8.11 -10.03
N ILE A 87 -14.11 6.80 -9.84
CA ILE A 87 -13.26 6.07 -8.89
C ILE A 87 -11.93 5.80 -9.59
N LEU A 88 -10.85 6.23 -8.97
CA LEU A 88 -9.49 5.98 -9.46
C LEU A 88 -9.10 4.54 -9.17
N SER A 89 -8.71 3.80 -10.20
CA SER A 89 -8.04 2.51 -10.06
C SER A 89 -6.52 2.66 -10.02
N GLY A 90 -5.80 1.61 -9.63
CA GLY A 90 -4.35 1.63 -9.43
C GLY A 90 -3.98 1.88 -7.98
N CYS A 91 -2.92 2.64 -7.73
CA CYS A 91 -2.42 2.96 -6.39
C CYS A 91 -2.65 4.43 -6.01
N PRO A 92 -3.80 4.79 -5.41
CA PRO A 92 -4.07 6.17 -4.99
C PRO A 92 -3.06 6.69 -3.97
N LEU A 93 -2.53 5.81 -3.09
CA LEU A 93 -1.51 6.16 -2.11
C LEU A 93 -0.22 6.64 -2.79
N LEU A 94 0.22 5.97 -3.85
CA LEU A 94 1.38 6.38 -4.64
C LEU A 94 1.18 7.80 -5.19
N LEU A 95 0.02 8.08 -5.77
CA LEU A 95 -0.31 9.40 -6.30
C LEU A 95 -0.35 10.48 -5.21
N GLN A 96 -0.90 10.14 -4.06
CA GLN A 96 -0.96 11.06 -2.92
C GLN A 96 0.45 11.42 -2.43
N LEU A 97 1.29 10.42 -2.20
CA LEU A 97 2.67 10.65 -1.76
C LEU A 97 3.48 11.39 -2.80
N TRP A 98 3.33 11.04 -4.07
CA TRP A 98 3.98 11.75 -5.18
C TRP A 98 3.52 13.22 -5.26
N SER A 99 2.22 13.48 -5.07
CA SER A 99 1.69 14.84 -5.09
C SER A 99 2.24 15.69 -3.94
N TYR A 100 2.39 15.12 -2.75
CA TYR A 100 2.98 15.81 -1.60
C TYR A 100 4.44 16.20 -1.84
N GLU A 101 5.18 15.37 -2.57
CA GLU A 101 6.58 15.65 -2.91
C GLU A 101 6.76 16.64 -4.06
N ARG A 102 5.85 16.63 -5.03
CA ARG A 102 6.01 17.37 -6.29
C ARG A 102 5.11 18.59 -6.41
N LEU A 103 3.95 18.56 -5.78
CA LEU A 103 2.96 19.62 -5.87
C LEU A 103 2.75 20.26 -4.49
N ALA A 104 2.72 21.59 -4.44
CA ALA A 104 2.45 22.31 -3.19
C ALA A 104 0.96 22.25 -2.79
N VAL A 105 0.07 21.77 -3.65
CA VAL A 105 -1.37 21.74 -3.44
C VAL A 105 -1.78 20.54 -2.62
N GLY A 106 -2.53 20.75 -1.54
CA GLY A 106 -3.02 19.67 -0.67
C GLY A 106 -1.95 19.04 0.23
N ARG A 107 -0.76 19.58 0.25
CA ARG A 107 0.35 19.12 1.08
C ARG A 107 0.02 19.35 2.56
N PRO A 108 0.07 18.34 3.43
CA PRO A 108 -0.15 18.53 4.85
C PRO A 108 0.94 19.41 5.46
N PHE A 109 0.58 20.17 6.51
CA PHE A 109 1.56 20.90 7.28
C PHE A 109 2.53 19.93 7.96
N VAL A 110 3.81 20.19 7.77
CA VAL A 110 4.89 19.36 8.27
C VAL A 110 5.34 19.93 9.62
N SER A 111 5.17 19.17 10.70
CA SER A 111 5.89 19.46 11.95
C SER A 111 7.39 19.23 11.71
N HIS A 112 8.21 20.22 12.03
CA HIS A 112 9.67 20.12 11.96
C HIS A 112 10.28 19.38 13.16
N GLU A 113 9.46 18.72 13.99
CA GLU A 113 9.99 17.91 15.07
C GLU A 113 10.82 16.74 14.53
N PRO A 114 11.99 16.48 15.10
CA PRO A 114 12.80 15.34 14.72
C PRO A 114 12.00 14.04 14.84
N TYR A 115 12.18 13.14 13.89
CA TYR A 115 11.63 11.80 14.00
C TYR A 115 12.38 11.05 15.11
N HIS A 116 11.70 10.75 16.19
CA HIS A 116 12.21 9.85 17.22
C HIS A 116 11.72 8.44 16.91
N GLY A 117 12.64 7.58 16.51
CA GLY A 117 12.41 6.25 15.91
C GLY A 117 11.85 5.17 16.82
N GLY A 118 10.85 5.46 17.67
CA GLY A 118 10.28 4.52 18.63
C GLY A 118 9.32 3.46 18.06
N MET A 119 9.11 3.33 16.76
CA MET A 119 8.12 2.40 16.20
C MET A 119 8.73 1.16 15.51
N TYR A 120 10.01 1.18 15.15
CA TYR A 120 10.67 0.12 14.39
C TYR A 120 11.96 -0.41 15.04
N GLY A 121 12.12 -0.22 16.35
CA GLY A 121 13.31 -0.65 17.09
C GLY A 121 14.32 0.47 17.33
N ASP A 122 15.17 0.24 18.33
CA ASP A 122 16.17 1.21 18.82
C ASP A 122 17.42 1.33 17.92
N GLU A 123 17.36 0.97 16.66
CA GLU A 123 18.49 1.13 15.74
C GLU A 123 18.57 2.58 15.26
N GLU A 124 19.58 3.29 15.75
CA GLU A 124 19.83 4.72 15.52
C GLU A 124 20.00 5.13 14.06
N ASP A 125 20.08 4.20 13.11
CA ASP A 125 20.39 4.44 11.71
C ASP A 125 19.21 4.29 10.72
N GLU A 126 18.03 3.88 11.15
CA GLU A 126 16.88 3.76 10.24
C GLU A 126 16.21 5.11 9.98
N ARG A 127 16.67 5.78 8.94
CA ARG A 127 15.96 6.96 8.43
C ARG A 127 14.61 6.54 7.88
N PRO A 128 13.50 7.18 8.32
CA PRO A 128 12.18 6.85 7.81
C PRO A 128 12.14 7.04 6.29
N THR A 129 11.48 6.13 5.58
CA THR A 129 11.23 6.30 4.15
C THR A 129 10.38 7.55 3.91
N MET A 130 10.47 8.15 2.73
CA MET A 130 9.68 9.34 2.39
C MET A 130 8.17 9.12 2.59
N GLY A 131 7.67 7.92 2.25
CA GLY A 131 6.28 7.55 2.46
C GLY A 131 5.87 7.57 3.94
N THR A 132 6.69 7.02 4.81
CA THR A 132 6.45 6.97 6.26
C THR A 132 6.39 8.37 6.86
N ILE A 133 7.25 9.30 6.43
CA ILE A 133 7.24 10.70 6.87
C ILE A 133 5.87 11.34 6.63
N TRP A 134 5.29 11.16 5.45
CA TRP A 134 4.00 11.77 5.11
C TRP A 134 2.83 11.16 5.85
N ILE A 135 2.80 9.84 6.06
CA ILE A 135 1.75 9.14 6.81
C ILE A 135 1.73 9.62 8.27
N TRP A 136 2.88 9.68 8.92
CA TRP A 136 3.00 10.14 10.31
C TRP A 136 2.53 11.58 10.51
N ARG A 137 2.82 12.45 9.57
CA ARG A 137 2.44 13.86 9.65
C ARG A 137 0.94 14.07 9.50
N GLN A 138 0.26 13.27 8.69
CA GLN A 138 -1.20 13.32 8.55
C GLN A 138 -1.93 12.92 9.83
N VAL A 139 -1.49 11.91 10.53
CA VAL A 139 -2.12 11.45 11.78
C VAL A 139 -2.05 12.52 12.86
N ARG A 140 -0.95 13.26 12.96
CA ARG A 140 -0.80 14.34 13.95
C ARG A 140 -1.63 15.58 13.65
N SER A 141 -1.86 15.94 12.39
CA SER A 141 -2.68 17.11 12.03
C SER A 141 -4.18 16.89 12.24
N GLN A 142 -4.63 15.66 12.41
CA GLN A 142 -6.04 15.35 12.73
C GLN A 142 -6.33 15.37 14.26
N GLN A 143 -5.33 15.58 15.10
CA GLN A 143 -5.47 15.62 16.57
C GLN A 143 -5.53 17.07 17.13
N ILE A 144 -5.60 18.08 16.27
CA ILE A 144 -5.86 19.48 16.61
C ILE A 144 -7.30 19.83 16.20
#